data_182958454c12240c6aed64443727df2e
#
_entry.id   182958454c12240c6aed64443727df2e
#
_cell.length_a   1.000
_cell.length_b   1.000
_cell.length_c   1.000
_cell.angle_alpha   90.00
_cell.angle_beta   90.00
_cell.angle_gamma   90.00
#
_symmetry.space_group_name_H-M   'P 1'
#
loop_
_entity.id
_entity.type
_entity.pdbx_description
1 polymer ?
#
loop_
_entity_poly.entity_id
_entity_poly.type
_entity_poly.pdbx_seq_one_letter_code
_entity_poly.pdbx_strand_id
1 'polypeptide(L)'
;ANLATESELVKLDISPDLVSLILSNRPFLSIHDFNKVLANYDKEELFKKIFVPLNLNTTNEKDFKMIPGVGDRMAHEFEEYRPYKSIQQFKREIGKYVDEIEVSRYLSYIFVPVELNTSSEENIKALPGVGNKMAHEFVEYRPYMNLNQFRREIGKYVDDKELIRLERFVYLK
;
A
#
# COMPACT_ATOMS: atom_id res chain seq x y z
N ALA A 1 -1.60 -0.19 8.40
CA ALA A 1 -2.14 0.84 9.31
C ALA A 1 -3.59 1.22 8.96
N ASN A 2 -3.93 1.35 7.70
CA ASN A 2 -5.27 1.81 7.29
C ASN A 2 -6.39 0.77 7.41
N LEU A 3 -6.09 -0.52 7.32
CA LEU A 3 -7.08 -1.59 7.16
C LEU A 3 -7.36 -2.37 8.45
N ALA A 4 -6.42 -2.37 9.41
CA ALA A 4 -6.61 -3.14 10.64
C ALA A 4 -7.83 -2.62 11.43
N THR A 5 -8.68 -3.53 11.87
CA THR A 5 -9.78 -3.21 12.77
C THR A 5 -9.27 -2.80 14.16
N GLU A 6 -10.11 -2.18 14.97
CA GLU A 6 -9.75 -1.86 16.36
C GLU A 6 -9.32 -3.12 17.13
N SER A 7 -10.07 -4.22 16.98
CA SER A 7 -9.77 -5.47 17.65
C SER A 7 -8.42 -6.09 17.21
N GLU A 8 -8.03 -5.89 15.96
CA GLU A 8 -6.71 -6.31 15.46
C GLU A 8 -5.59 -5.43 15.99
N LEU A 9 -5.82 -4.11 16.09
CA LEU A 9 -4.86 -3.18 16.68
C LEU A 9 -4.61 -3.47 18.15
N VAL A 10 -5.67 -3.75 18.93
CA VAL A 10 -5.56 -4.13 20.35
C VAL A 10 -4.72 -5.39 20.53
N LYS A 11 -4.79 -6.37 19.61
CA LYS A 11 -3.98 -7.59 19.65
C LYS A 11 -2.49 -7.38 19.36
N LEU A 12 -2.09 -6.20 18.87
CA LEU A 12 -0.69 -5.89 18.58
C LEU A 12 0.13 -5.53 19.84
N ASP A 13 -0.49 -5.56 21.03
CA ASP A 13 0.14 -5.16 22.28
C ASP A 13 0.68 -3.72 22.25
N ILE A 14 -0.16 -2.82 21.73
CA ILE A 14 0.06 -1.37 21.72
C ILE A 14 -0.91 -0.68 22.66
N SER A 15 -0.53 0.51 23.15
CA SER A 15 -1.36 1.24 24.12
C SER A 15 -2.74 1.61 23.53
N PRO A 16 -3.81 1.66 24.36
CA PRO A 16 -5.13 2.13 23.92
C PRO A 16 -5.10 3.53 23.30
N ASP A 17 -4.25 4.41 23.81
CA ASP A 17 -4.06 5.76 23.26
C ASP A 17 -3.52 5.71 21.84
N LEU A 18 -2.55 4.82 21.56
CA LEU A 18 -2.03 4.63 20.21
C LEU A 18 -3.07 4.03 19.27
N VAL A 19 -3.87 3.08 19.73
CA VAL A 19 -5.00 2.54 18.94
C VAL A 19 -5.94 3.69 18.54
N SER A 20 -6.35 4.52 19.50
CA SER A 20 -7.24 5.66 19.27
C SER A 20 -6.62 6.68 18.29
N LEU A 21 -5.32 6.98 18.44
CA LEU A 21 -4.58 7.86 17.52
C LEU A 21 -4.53 7.31 16.10
N ILE A 22 -4.27 6.01 15.94
CA ILE A 22 -4.25 5.38 14.62
C ILE A 22 -5.63 5.48 13.97
N LEU A 23 -6.70 5.11 14.68
CA LEU A 23 -8.05 5.11 14.12
C LEU A 23 -8.54 6.52 13.73
N SER A 24 -8.26 7.53 14.57
CA SER A 24 -8.71 8.91 14.35
C SER A 24 -7.97 9.63 13.23
N ASN A 25 -6.72 9.23 12.93
CA ASN A 25 -5.90 9.87 11.90
C ASN A 25 -5.96 9.19 10.52
N ARG A 26 -6.76 8.14 10.36
CA ARG A 26 -6.96 7.48 9.04
C ARG A 26 -7.75 8.39 8.08
N PRO A 27 -7.46 8.29 6.77
CA PRO A 27 -6.47 7.44 6.12
C PRO A 27 -5.06 8.04 6.14
N PHE A 28 -4.04 7.21 6.38
CA PHE A 28 -2.65 7.58 6.16
C PHE A 28 -2.32 7.46 4.67
N LEU A 29 -1.99 8.56 4.03
CA LEU A 29 -1.67 8.58 2.60
C LEU A 29 -0.18 8.35 2.33
N SER A 30 0.65 8.53 3.34
CA SER A 30 2.09 8.24 3.28
C SER A 30 2.58 7.59 4.56
N ILE A 31 3.74 6.93 4.48
CA ILE A 31 4.44 6.42 5.67
C ILE A 31 4.86 7.58 6.60
N HIS A 32 5.12 8.75 6.03
CA HIS A 32 5.49 9.94 6.80
C HIS A 32 4.33 10.47 7.65
N ASP A 33 3.08 10.41 7.16
CA ASP A 33 1.91 10.80 7.95
C ASP A 33 1.71 9.84 9.11
N PHE A 34 1.86 8.55 8.87
CA PHE A 34 1.84 7.55 9.92
C PHE A 34 2.98 7.75 10.94
N ASN A 35 4.18 8.03 10.45
CA ASN A 35 5.36 8.27 11.28
C ASN A 35 5.21 9.49 12.21
N LYS A 36 4.47 10.53 11.80
CA LYS A 36 4.16 11.69 12.66
C LYS A 36 3.31 11.28 13.85
N VAL A 37 2.31 10.43 13.64
CA VAL A 37 1.44 9.91 14.71
C VAL A 37 2.24 9.05 15.71
N LEU A 38 3.29 8.38 15.23
CA LEU A 38 4.15 7.50 16.03
C LEU A 38 5.34 8.22 16.70
N ALA A 39 5.36 9.55 16.78
CA ALA A 39 6.53 10.32 17.19
C ALA A 39 7.21 9.84 18.48
N ASN A 40 6.44 9.34 19.45
CA ASN A 40 6.89 8.91 20.77
C ASN A 40 6.94 7.38 20.99
N TYR A 41 6.81 6.59 19.90
CA TYR A 41 6.74 5.13 19.97
C TYR A 41 7.95 4.50 19.29
N ASP A 42 8.31 3.29 19.72
CA ASP A 42 9.32 2.47 19.04
C ASP A 42 8.79 2.02 17.66
N LYS A 43 9.35 2.63 16.63
CA LYS A 43 8.91 2.44 15.25
C LYS A 43 9.43 1.15 14.64
N GLU A 44 10.59 0.68 15.05
CA GLU A 44 11.20 -0.51 14.46
C GLU A 44 10.35 -1.75 14.72
N GLU A 45 9.97 -1.99 15.96
CA GLU A 45 9.10 -3.11 16.32
C GLU A 45 7.66 -2.92 15.81
N LEU A 46 7.18 -1.68 15.82
CA LEU A 46 5.82 -1.39 15.37
C LEU A 46 5.67 -1.58 13.86
N PHE A 47 6.65 -1.21 13.06
CA PHE A 47 6.62 -1.40 11.60
C PHE A 47 6.64 -2.86 11.16
N LYS A 48 7.11 -3.78 12.00
CA LYS A 48 6.97 -5.24 11.77
C LYS A 48 5.51 -5.70 11.87
N LYS A 49 4.69 -5.00 12.63
CA LYS A 49 3.29 -5.37 12.92
C LYS A 49 2.28 -4.58 12.11
N ILE A 50 2.56 -3.29 11.86
CA ILE A 50 1.65 -2.37 11.19
C ILE A 50 2.43 -1.35 10.35
N PHE A 51 2.02 -1.15 9.11
CA PHE A 51 2.73 -0.30 8.16
C PHE A 51 1.76 0.39 7.19
N VAL A 52 2.23 1.43 6.51
CA VAL A 52 1.54 2.05 5.37
C VAL A 52 2.30 1.66 4.11
N PRO A 53 1.73 0.80 3.23
CA PRO A 53 2.46 0.30 2.07
C PRO A 53 3.00 1.40 1.16
N LEU A 54 4.20 1.19 0.63
CA LEU A 54 4.94 2.12 -0.20
C LEU A 54 4.70 1.85 -1.69
N ASN A 55 4.58 2.93 -2.47
CA ASN A 55 4.47 2.83 -3.92
C ASN A 55 5.84 2.49 -4.53
N LEU A 56 5.98 1.31 -5.14
CA LEU A 56 7.23 0.86 -5.74
C LEU A 56 7.78 1.81 -6.81
N ASN A 57 6.91 2.52 -7.53
CA ASN A 57 7.33 3.36 -8.65
C ASN A 57 7.75 4.79 -8.26
N THR A 58 7.41 5.24 -7.04
CA THR A 58 7.65 6.63 -6.64
C THR A 58 8.40 6.80 -5.32
N THR A 59 8.47 5.76 -4.49
CA THR A 59 9.17 5.80 -3.19
C THR A 59 10.68 5.81 -3.40
N ASN A 60 11.42 6.65 -2.70
CA ASN A 60 12.88 6.71 -2.76
C ASN A 60 13.55 5.66 -1.86
N GLU A 61 14.85 5.38 -2.10
CA GLU A 61 15.64 4.40 -1.32
C GLU A 61 15.60 4.66 0.19
N LYS A 62 15.63 5.94 0.61
CA LYS A 62 15.59 6.30 2.04
C LYS A 62 14.31 5.82 2.70
N ASP A 63 13.18 5.96 2.01
CA ASP A 63 11.88 5.54 2.53
C ASP A 63 11.70 4.01 2.46
N PHE A 64 12.26 3.33 1.47
CA PHE A 64 12.29 1.87 1.43
C PHE A 64 13.05 1.27 2.64
N LYS A 65 14.07 1.94 3.15
CA LYS A 65 14.77 1.51 4.36
C LYS A 65 13.94 1.61 5.64
N MET A 66 12.76 2.22 5.59
CA MET A 66 11.79 2.14 6.69
C MET A 66 11.09 0.78 6.77
N ILE A 67 11.16 -0.03 5.71
CA ILE A 67 10.68 -1.42 5.74
C ILE A 67 11.64 -2.24 6.61
N PRO A 68 11.15 -2.92 7.66
CA PRO A 68 12.01 -3.72 8.53
C PRO A 68 12.86 -4.72 7.74
N GLY A 69 14.18 -4.70 7.97
CA GLY A 69 15.13 -5.59 7.30
C GLY A 69 15.56 -5.18 5.89
N VAL A 70 15.07 -4.07 5.36
CA VAL A 70 15.52 -3.53 4.07
C VAL A 70 16.73 -2.61 4.29
N GLY A 71 17.90 -3.05 3.86
CA GLY A 71 19.13 -2.27 3.85
C GLY A 71 19.36 -1.56 2.51
N ASP A 72 20.49 -0.82 2.40
CA ASP A 72 20.82 -0.01 1.22
C ASP A 72 20.78 -0.80 -0.09
N ARG A 73 21.34 -2.02 -0.10
CA ARG A 73 21.35 -2.86 -1.30
C ARG A 73 19.93 -3.18 -1.78
N MET A 74 19.05 -3.64 -0.90
CA MET A 74 17.70 -4.04 -1.30
C MET A 74 16.84 -2.82 -1.66
N ALA A 75 17.02 -1.68 -0.97
CA ALA A 75 16.35 -0.44 -1.32
C ALA A 75 16.73 0.01 -2.75
N HIS A 76 18.01 -0.12 -3.12
CA HIS A 76 18.50 0.13 -4.47
C HIS A 76 17.86 -0.81 -5.50
N GLU A 77 17.83 -2.11 -5.24
CA GLU A 77 17.20 -3.09 -6.15
C GLU A 77 15.70 -2.80 -6.37
N PHE A 78 15.00 -2.26 -5.38
CA PHE A 78 13.60 -1.85 -5.54
C PHE A 78 13.47 -0.66 -6.52
N GLU A 79 14.45 0.21 -6.61
CA GLU A 79 14.44 1.32 -7.58
C GLU A 79 14.93 0.90 -8.97
N GLU A 80 15.90 0.02 -9.08
CA GLU A 80 16.57 -0.38 -10.31
C GLU A 80 15.61 -0.92 -11.38
N TYR A 81 14.60 -1.68 -10.96
CA TYR A 81 13.66 -2.34 -11.87
C TYR A 81 12.43 -1.51 -12.24
N ARG A 82 12.43 -0.23 -11.93
CA ARG A 82 11.33 0.68 -12.31
C ARG A 82 11.27 0.94 -13.81
N PRO A 83 10.05 1.11 -14.36
CA PRO A 83 8.75 1.08 -13.69
C PRO A 83 8.21 -0.35 -13.54
N TYR A 84 7.72 -0.67 -12.35
CA TYR A 84 6.95 -1.89 -12.11
C TYR A 84 5.56 -1.76 -12.71
N LYS A 85 5.16 -2.77 -13.48
CA LYS A 85 3.84 -2.86 -14.12
C LYS A 85 2.91 -3.88 -13.43
N SER A 86 3.48 -4.78 -12.62
CA SER A 86 2.75 -5.81 -11.90
C SER A 86 3.52 -6.33 -10.69
N ILE A 87 2.81 -6.95 -9.76
CA ILE A 87 3.41 -7.68 -8.64
C ILE A 87 4.23 -8.88 -9.12
N GLN A 88 3.85 -9.51 -10.23
CA GLN A 88 4.61 -10.62 -10.82
C GLN A 88 5.99 -10.16 -11.29
N GLN A 89 6.11 -8.96 -11.86
CA GLN A 89 7.42 -8.38 -12.18
C GLN A 89 8.27 -8.22 -10.92
N PHE A 90 7.73 -7.63 -9.85
CA PHE A 90 8.44 -7.49 -8.58
C PHE A 90 8.93 -8.84 -8.06
N LYS A 91 8.06 -9.85 -7.98
CA LYS A 91 8.43 -11.20 -7.53
C LYS A 91 9.58 -11.79 -8.34
N ARG A 92 9.54 -11.65 -9.66
CA ARG A 92 10.58 -12.17 -10.56
C ARG A 92 11.91 -11.46 -10.37
N GLU A 93 11.91 -10.13 -10.29
CA GLU A 93 13.16 -9.36 -10.20
C GLU A 93 13.79 -9.48 -8.81
N ILE A 94 13.01 -9.31 -7.75
CA ILE A 94 13.51 -9.36 -6.37
C ILE A 94 13.80 -10.79 -5.91
N GLY A 95 13.07 -11.78 -6.42
CA GLY A 95 13.36 -13.20 -6.19
C GLY A 95 14.73 -13.68 -6.68
N LYS A 96 15.47 -12.87 -7.45
CA LYS A 96 16.87 -13.12 -7.80
C LYS A 96 17.83 -12.91 -6.61
N TYR A 97 17.42 -12.18 -5.59
CA TYR A 97 18.25 -11.74 -4.46
C TYR A 97 17.86 -12.37 -3.14
N VAL A 98 16.59 -12.75 -2.98
CA VAL A 98 16.03 -13.31 -1.76
C VAL A 98 15.07 -14.45 -2.08
N ASP A 99 14.75 -15.28 -1.08
CA ASP A 99 13.81 -16.40 -1.24
C ASP A 99 12.34 -15.93 -1.32
N GLU A 100 11.44 -16.88 -1.63
CA GLU A 100 9.99 -16.60 -1.75
C GLU A 100 9.35 -16.11 -0.44
N ILE A 101 9.89 -16.52 0.71
CA ILE A 101 9.38 -16.11 2.02
C ILE A 101 9.65 -14.62 2.19
N GLU A 102 10.85 -14.19 1.90
CA GLU A 102 11.24 -12.79 2.00
C GLU A 102 10.54 -11.92 0.95
N VAL A 103 10.40 -12.40 -0.30
CA VAL A 103 9.58 -11.71 -1.32
C VAL A 103 8.15 -11.54 -0.82
N SER A 104 7.54 -12.57 -0.25
CA SER A 104 6.18 -12.52 0.30
C SER A 104 6.08 -11.54 1.47
N ARG A 105 7.10 -11.46 2.30
CA ARG A 105 7.19 -10.48 3.38
C ARG A 105 7.20 -9.04 2.83
N TYR A 106 8.02 -8.76 1.82
CA TYR A 106 8.07 -7.44 1.19
C TYR A 106 6.72 -7.00 0.60
N LEU A 107 5.93 -7.93 0.06
CA LEU A 107 4.61 -7.62 -0.50
C LEU A 107 3.63 -7.05 0.53
N SER A 108 3.85 -7.24 1.83
CA SER A 108 3.05 -6.60 2.87
C SER A 108 3.38 -5.12 3.08
N TYR A 109 4.51 -4.66 2.56
CA TYR A 109 5.05 -3.31 2.74
C TYR A 109 4.98 -2.43 1.49
N ILE A 110 4.67 -3.00 0.34
CA ILE A 110 4.72 -2.30 -0.96
C ILE A 110 3.44 -2.53 -1.78
N PHE A 111 3.26 -1.71 -2.78
CA PHE A 111 2.28 -1.95 -3.85
C PHE A 111 2.81 -1.45 -5.20
N VAL A 112 2.28 -2.01 -6.27
CA VAL A 112 2.46 -1.52 -7.63
C VAL A 112 1.20 -0.74 -8.01
N PRO A 113 1.28 0.56 -8.35
CA PRO A 113 0.12 1.32 -8.77
C PRO A 113 -0.41 0.78 -10.11
N VAL A 114 -1.72 0.83 -10.29
CA VAL A 114 -2.38 0.33 -11.48
C VAL A 114 -2.85 1.45 -12.42
N GLU A 115 -2.65 1.26 -13.71
CA GLU A 115 -3.27 2.10 -14.72
C GLU A 115 -4.74 1.68 -14.87
N LEU A 116 -5.68 2.63 -14.67
CA LEU A 116 -7.10 2.32 -14.53
C LEU A 116 -7.71 1.63 -15.74
N ASN A 117 -7.31 1.99 -16.96
CA ASN A 117 -7.93 1.47 -18.17
C ASN A 117 -7.33 0.17 -18.70
N THR A 118 -6.06 -0.12 -18.37
CA THR A 118 -5.30 -1.20 -19.01
C THR A 118 -4.83 -2.30 -18.05
N SER A 119 -4.74 -2.02 -16.75
CA SER A 119 -4.29 -3.05 -15.80
C SER A 119 -5.28 -4.20 -15.70
N SER A 120 -4.74 -5.43 -15.58
CA SER A 120 -5.57 -6.61 -15.37
C SER A 120 -6.31 -6.56 -14.03
N GLU A 121 -7.44 -7.23 -13.94
CA GLU A 121 -8.20 -7.37 -12.69
C GLU A 121 -7.35 -8.03 -11.59
N GLU A 122 -6.46 -8.96 -11.96
CA GLU A 122 -5.51 -9.59 -11.04
C GLU A 122 -4.54 -8.56 -10.41
N ASN A 123 -4.01 -7.63 -11.21
CA ASN A 123 -3.16 -6.56 -10.68
C ASN A 123 -3.93 -5.61 -9.76
N ILE A 124 -5.20 -5.35 -10.06
CA ILE A 124 -6.07 -4.53 -9.19
C ILE A 124 -6.33 -5.25 -7.87
N LYS A 125 -6.60 -6.55 -7.89
CA LYS A 125 -6.77 -7.39 -6.69
C LYS A 125 -5.51 -7.45 -5.81
N ALA A 126 -4.34 -7.26 -6.39
CA ALA A 126 -3.08 -7.22 -5.64
C ALA A 126 -2.86 -5.92 -4.86
N LEU A 127 -3.71 -4.91 -5.05
CA LEU A 127 -3.65 -3.67 -4.28
C LEU A 127 -4.09 -3.88 -2.82
N PRO A 128 -3.45 -3.19 -1.87
CA PRO A 128 -3.78 -3.33 -0.45
C PRO A 128 -5.28 -3.08 -0.15
N GLY A 129 -5.97 -4.09 0.36
CA GLY A 129 -7.39 -4.01 0.75
C GLY A 129 -8.39 -3.99 -0.41
N VAL A 130 -7.95 -4.25 -1.63
CA VAL A 130 -8.85 -4.38 -2.78
C VAL A 130 -9.23 -5.85 -2.94
N GLY A 131 -10.47 -6.16 -2.59
CA GLY A 131 -11.05 -7.50 -2.78
C GLY A 131 -11.65 -7.68 -4.17
N ASN A 132 -12.12 -8.91 -4.46
CA ASN A 132 -12.69 -9.27 -5.76
C ASN A 132 -13.81 -8.33 -6.22
N LYS A 133 -14.74 -7.98 -5.32
CA LYS A 133 -15.85 -7.07 -5.65
C LYS A 133 -15.34 -5.69 -6.11
N MET A 134 -14.47 -5.08 -5.33
CA MET A 134 -13.94 -3.74 -5.67
C MET A 134 -13.08 -3.77 -6.93
N ALA A 135 -12.29 -4.83 -7.15
CA ALA A 135 -11.51 -4.97 -8.39
C ALA A 135 -12.42 -5.07 -9.62
N HIS A 136 -13.54 -5.79 -9.50
CA HIS A 136 -14.56 -5.85 -10.53
C HIS A 136 -15.15 -4.48 -10.85
N GLU A 137 -15.51 -3.69 -9.84
CA GLU A 137 -16.05 -2.33 -10.03
C GLU A 137 -15.04 -1.42 -10.76
N PHE A 138 -13.73 -1.55 -10.46
CA PHE A 138 -12.70 -0.78 -11.19
C PHE A 138 -12.69 -1.12 -12.68
N VAL A 139 -12.94 -2.35 -13.05
CA VAL A 139 -12.96 -2.80 -14.47
C VAL A 139 -14.27 -2.43 -15.15
N GLU A 140 -15.40 -2.52 -14.45
CA GLU A 140 -16.74 -2.31 -15.01
C GLU A 140 -16.95 -0.89 -15.55
N TYR A 141 -16.38 0.12 -14.85
CA TYR A 141 -16.56 1.52 -15.24
C TYR A 141 -15.57 2.03 -16.30
N ARG A 142 -14.79 1.12 -16.90
CA ARG A 142 -13.91 1.49 -18.02
C ARG A 142 -14.69 1.87 -19.28
N PRO A 143 -14.17 2.82 -20.07
CA PRO A 143 -12.94 3.60 -19.88
C PRO A 143 -13.11 4.80 -18.93
N TYR A 144 -12.13 5.02 -18.06
CA TYR A 144 -12.05 6.22 -17.26
C TYR A 144 -11.41 7.36 -18.08
N MET A 145 -12.08 8.48 -18.16
CA MET A 145 -11.61 9.68 -18.85
C MET A 145 -10.75 10.57 -17.94
N ASN A 146 -10.97 10.51 -16.64
CA ASN A 146 -10.24 11.27 -15.63
C ASN A 146 -10.49 10.70 -14.22
N LEU A 147 -9.72 11.15 -13.24
CA LEU A 147 -9.86 10.70 -11.84
C LEU A 147 -11.17 11.17 -11.19
N ASN A 148 -11.80 12.23 -11.66
CA ASN A 148 -13.12 12.64 -11.15
C ASN A 148 -14.21 11.60 -11.48
N GLN A 149 -14.12 10.97 -12.66
CA GLN A 149 -14.98 9.83 -12.98
C GLN A 149 -14.73 8.66 -12.03
N PHE A 150 -13.47 8.30 -11.77
CA PHE A 150 -13.13 7.26 -10.80
C PHE A 150 -13.74 7.58 -9.42
N ARG A 151 -13.55 8.80 -8.91
CA ARG A 151 -14.14 9.24 -7.62
C ARG A 151 -15.65 9.09 -7.59
N ARG A 152 -16.33 9.52 -8.65
CA ARG A 152 -17.78 9.45 -8.74
C ARG A 152 -18.29 8.01 -8.78
N GLU A 153 -17.65 7.13 -9.56
CA GLU A 153 -18.14 5.75 -9.74
C GLU A 153 -17.80 4.89 -8.52
N ILE A 154 -16.57 4.93 -8.06
CA ILE A 154 -16.10 4.11 -6.92
C ILE A 154 -16.63 4.65 -5.58
N GLY A 155 -16.84 5.96 -5.46
CA GLY A 155 -17.46 6.58 -4.28
C GLY A 155 -18.90 6.13 -4.01
N LYS A 156 -19.56 5.43 -4.94
CA LYS A 156 -20.85 4.78 -4.69
C LYS A 156 -20.76 3.58 -3.73
N TYR A 157 -19.57 3.01 -3.58
CA TYR A 157 -19.34 1.75 -2.85
C TYR A 157 -18.56 1.92 -1.56
N VAL A 158 -17.91 3.06 -1.36
CA VAL A 158 -17.02 3.34 -0.23
C VAL A 158 -17.25 4.76 0.30
N ASP A 159 -16.84 5.01 1.55
CA ASP A 159 -16.83 6.36 2.09
C ASP A 159 -15.66 7.20 1.54
N ASP A 160 -15.68 8.51 1.85
CA ASP A 160 -14.66 9.44 1.37
C ASP A 160 -13.24 9.09 1.81
N LYS A 161 -13.07 8.53 3.02
CA LYS A 161 -11.77 8.13 3.55
C LYS A 161 -11.18 6.97 2.77
N GLU A 162 -12.01 5.97 2.49
CA GLU A 162 -11.60 4.81 1.70
C GLU A 162 -11.38 5.20 0.24
N LEU A 163 -12.20 6.09 -0.32
CA LEU A 163 -12.03 6.59 -1.69
C LEU A 163 -10.67 7.28 -1.85
N ILE A 164 -10.30 8.18 -0.95
CA ILE A 164 -8.99 8.84 -0.94
C ILE A 164 -7.85 7.83 -0.81
N ARG A 165 -8.03 6.80 0.01
CA ARG A 165 -7.05 5.71 0.15
C ARG A 165 -6.87 4.94 -1.15
N LEU A 166 -7.96 4.58 -1.84
CA LEU A 166 -7.96 3.84 -3.11
C LEU A 166 -7.35 4.66 -4.26
N GLU A 167 -7.62 5.97 -4.30
CA GLU A 167 -7.07 6.86 -5.33
C GLU A 167 -5.53 6.87 -5.35
N ARG A 168 -4.89 6.64 -4.21
CA ARG A 168 -3.45 6.51 -4.05
C ARG A 168 -2.83 5.37 -4.88
N PHE A 169 -3.63 4.38 -5.24
CA PHE A 169 -3.19 3.16 -5.91
C PHE A 169 -3.37 3.18 -7.43
N VAL A 170 -3.98 4.23 -7.96
CA VAL A 170 -4.38 4.30 -9.37
C VAL A 170 -3.78 5.50 -10.09
N TYR A 171 -3.66 5.38 -11.40
CA TYR A 171 -3.30 6.49 -12.28
C TYR A 171 -3.94 6.33 -13.65
N LEU A 172 -3.94 7.40 -14.44
CA LEU A 172 -4.34 7.45 -15.84
C LEU A 172 -3.17 7.97 -16.68
N LYS A 173 -2.99 7.38 -17.85
CA LYS A 173 -2.06 7.84 -18.88
C LYS A 173 -2.76 8.74 -19.88
#